data_ae328fe77c135880228ddedfbcd58026
#
_entry.id   ae328fe77c135880228ddedfbcd58026
#
_cell.length_a   1.000
_cell.length_b   1.000
_cell.length_c   1.000
_cell.angle_alpha   90.00
_cell.angle_beta   90.00
_cell.angle_gamma   90.00
#
_symmetry.space_group_name_H-M   'P 1'
#
loop_
_entity.id
_entity.type
_entity.pdbx_description
1 polymer ?
#
loop_
_entity_poly.entity_id
_entity_poly.type
_entity_poly.pdbx_seq_one_letter_code
_entity_poly.pdbx_strand_id
1 'polypeptide(L)'
;MRVMLIQPPMYHLKMQLSPNLGLGYIAAVLERDGFEVQVVDAAAESLSFDGVIERIRAFNPSLIGAGGQTPVSRRSMTIFGRAKEEISRDIVTVAGGPHFSFADSESLAEYPQLDVIVRGEGEETMSCLCKRVAAGEPLDDLRGIS
;
A
#
# COMPACT_ATOMS: atom_id res chain seq x y z
N MET A 1 -8.48 10.42 8.44
CA MET A 1 -7.67 9.18 8.46
C MET A 1 -6.36 9.42 7.71
N ARG A 2 -5.24 8.89 8.21
CA ARG A 2 -3.93 8.98 7.55
C ARG A 2 -3.66 7.73 6.71
N VAL A 3 -3.23 7.95 5.47
CA VAL A 3 -2.93 6.90 4.50
C VAL A 3 -1.49 7.06 4.02
N MET A 4 -0.70 6.00 4.04
CA MET A 4 0.65 6.01 3.47
C MET A 4 0.72 5.08 2.27
N LEU A 5 1.19 5.60 1.15
CA LEU A 5 1.42 4.83 -0.08
C LEU A 5 2.93 4.64 -0.28
N ILE A 6 3.35 3.40 -0.52
CA ILE A 6 4.77 3.04 -0.46
C ILE A 6 5.21 2.38 -1.76
N GLN A 7 6.22 2.95 -2.38
CA GLN A 7 7.07 2.24 -3.34
C GLN A 7 8.20 1.56 -2.55
N PRO A 8 8.27 0.22 -2.52
CA PRO A 8 9.28 -0.48 -1.73
C PRO A 8 10.73 -0.23 -2.17
N PRO A 9 11.72 -0.44 -1.29
CA PRO A 9 13.14 -0.32 -1.63
C PRO A 9 13.55 -1.22 -2.80
N MET A 10 14.43 -0.74 -3.69
CA MET A 10 14.93 -1.47 -4.85
C MET A 10 16.47 -1.35 -4.94
N TYR A 11 17.18 -2.35 -4.45
CA TYR A 11 18.64 -2.25 -4.22
C TYR A 11 19.54 -2.48 -5.44
N HIS A 12 19.07 -2.96 -6.58
CA HIS A 12 19.96 -3.43 -7.66
C HIS A 12 19.62 -2.97 -9.08
N LEU A 13 18.66 -2.11 -9.23
CA LEU A 13 18.32 -1.58 -10.54
C LEU A 13 18.87 -0.15 -10.64
N LYS A 14 19.99 0.03 -11.38
CA LYS A 14 20.34 1.32 -12.00
C LYS A 14 19.29 1.66 -13.05
N MET A 15 18.02 1.62 -12.68
CA MET A 15 16.94 2.08 -13.52
C MET A 15 16.85 3.59 -13.37
N GLN A 16 16.57 4.25 -14.46
CA GLN A 16 16.18 5.64 -14.45
C GLN A 16 15.00 5.77 -13.51
N LEU A 17 15.21 6.42 -12.35
CA LEU A 17 14.18 6.60 -11.35
C LEU A 17 13.09 7.50 -11.97
N SER A 18 11.96 6.90 -12.27
CA SER A 18 10.77 7.60 -12.71
C SER A 18 9.76 7.59 -11.58
N PRO A 19 9.09 8.71 -11.29
CA PRO A 19 8.04 8.72 -10.27
C PRO A 19 7.00 7.64 -10.54
N ASN A 20 6.54 6.97 -9.48
CA ASN A 20 5.44 6.02 -9.59
C ASN A 20 4.12 6.76 -9.78
N LEU A 21 3.74 6.97 -11.04
CA LEU A 21 2.52 7.72 -11.39
C LEU A 21 1.25 7.08 -10.82
N GLY A 22 1.18 5.76 -10.74
CA GLY A 22 0.03 5.07 -10.15
C GLY A 22 -0.19 5.46 -8.68
N LEU A 23 0.87 5.47 -7.88
CA LEU A 23 0.77 5.95 -6.49
C LEU A 23 0.43 7.44 -6.44
N GLY A 24 0.95 8.25 -7.38
CA GLY A 24 0.65 9.67 -7.47
C GLY A 24 -0.83 9.94 -7.77
N TYR A 25 -1.43 9.22 -8.70
CA TYR A 25 -2.86 9.33 -9.02
C TYR A 25 -3.75 8.92 -7.84
N ILE A 26 -3.43 7.79 -7.21
CA ILE A 26 -4.16 7.35 -6.00
C ILE A 26 -4.04 8.40 -4.89
N ALA A 27 -2.84 8.92 -4.63
CA ALA A 27 -2.62 9.96 -3.63
C ALA A 27 -3.48 11.20 -3.90
N ALA A 28 -3.48 11.70 -5.14
CA ALA A 28 -4.24 12.88 -5.54
C ALA A 28 -5.76 12.70 -5.33
N VAL A 29 -6.29 11.51 -5.62
CA VAL A 29 -7.70 11.20 -5.37
C VAL A 29 -8.02 11.15 -3.88
N LEU A 30 -7.16 10.51 -3.08
CA LEU A 30 -7.35 10.43 -1.64
C LEU A 30 -7.25 11.82 -0.97
N GLU A 31 -6.30 12.66 -1.38
CA GLU A 31 -6.19 14.05 -0.89
C GLU A 31 -7.41 14.87 -1.25
N ARG A 32 -7.90 14.78 -2.50
CA ARG A 32 -9.16 15.40 -2.93
C ARG A 32 -10.34 15.00 -2.05
N ASP A 33 -10.36 13.76 -1.61
CA ASP A 33 -11.43 13.20 -0.78
C ASP A 33 -11.23 13.47 0.74
N GLY A 34 -10.20 14.27 1.10
CA GLY A 34 -9.99 14.78 2.45
C GLY A 34 -9.15 13.87 3.37
N PHE A 35 -8.45 12.89 2.81
CA PHE A 35 -7.50 12.09 3.57
C PHE A 35 -6.14 12.79 3.68
N GLU A 36 -5.45 12.58 4.79
CA GLU A 36 -4.06 12.98 4.97
C GLU A 36 -3.17 11.88 4.35
N VAL A 37 -2.49 12.20 3.25
CA VAL A 37 -1.74 11.21 2.46
C VAL A 37 -0.25 11.51 2.49
N GLN A 38 0.55 10.45 2.66
CA GLN A 38 1.99 10.51 2.43
C GLN A 38 2.40 9.44 1.42
N VAL A 39 3.15 9.84 0.40
CA VAL A 39 3.80 8.91 -0.52
C VAL A 39 5.27 8.78 -0.13
N VAL A 40 5.73 7.54 0.01
CA VAL A 40 7.14 7.20 0.27
C VAL A 40 7.69 6.42 -0.90
N ASP A 41 8.54 7.03 -1.70
CA ASP A 41 9.31 6.33 -2.73
C ASP A 41 10.66 5.90 -2.16
N ALA A 42 10.67 4.73 -1.52
CA ALA A 42 11.88 4.23 -0.89
C ALA A 42 13.00 3.90 -1.88
N ALA A 43 12.66 3.65 -3.14
CA ALA A 43 13.66 3.45 -4.20
C ALA A 43 14.35 4.78 -4.56
N ALA A 44 13.58 5.85 -4.77
CA ALA A 44 14.10 7.17 -5.10
C ALA A 44 14.86 7.80 -3.91
N GLU A 45 14.34 7.64 -2.70
CA GLU A 45 14.95 8.16 -1.47
C GLU A 45 16.11 7.29 -0.95
N SER A 46 16.41 6.16 -1.61
CA SER A 46 17.44 5.19 -1.18
C SER A 46 17.23 4.69 0.26
N LEU A 47 15.98 4.56 0.67
CA LEU A 47 15.63 4.07 2.01
C LEU A 47 15.84 2.56 2.12
N SER A 48 16.31 2.14 3.29
CA SER A 48 16.26 0.74 3.70
C SER A 48 14.85 0.36 4.19
N PHE A 49 14.62 -0.92 4.44
CA PHE A 49 13.38 -1.35 5.13
C PHE A 49 13.22 -0.67 6.48
N ASP A 50 14.30 -0.53 7.26
CA ASP A 50 14.25 0.16 8.54
C ASP A 50 13.84 1.62 8.38
N GLY A 51 14.39 2.33 7.37
CA GLY A 51 14.00 3.69 7.06
C GLY A 51 12.52 3.83 6.68
N VAL A 52 11.96 2.85 5.95
CA VAL A 52 10.52 2.81 5.66
C VAL A 52 9.69 2.61 6.93
N ILE A 53 10.10 1.68 7.80
CA ILE A 53 9.39 1.44 9.08
C ILE A 53 9.43 2.68 9.98
N GLU A 54 10.54 3.40 10.02
CA GLU A 54 10.64 4.67 10.76
C GLU A 54 9.67 5.73 10.19
N ARG A 55 9.55 5.83 8.86
CA ARG A 55 8.55 6.73 8.23
C ARG A 55 7.12 6.34 8.60
N ILE A 56 6.78 5.04 8.55
CA ILE A 56 5.46 4.55 8.97
C ILE A 56 5.20 4.91 10.44
N ARG A 57 6.17 4.66 11.33
CA ARG A 57 6.05 4.98 12.75
C ARG A 57 5.84 6.48 12.98
N ALA A 58 6.62 7.34 12.32
CA ALA A 58 6.52 8.78 12.46
C ALA A 58 5.20 9.35 11.96
N PHE A 59 4.70 8.86 10.82
CA PHE A 59 3.44 9.29 10.24
C PHE A 59 2.22 8.68 10.94
N ASN A 60 2.38 7.48 11.52
CA ASN A 60 1.34 6.72 12.22
C ASN A 60 0.05 6.57 11.38
N PRO A 61 0.11 5.95 10.20
CA PRO A 61 -1.05 5.79 9.33
C PRO A 61 -2.03 4.75 9.87
N SER A 62 -3.31 4.90 9.55
CA SER A 62 -4.33 3.87 9.77
C SER A 62 -4.33 2.82 8.64
N LEU A 63 -3.83 3.20 7.46
CA LEU A 63 -3.77 2.33 6.30
C LEU A 63 -2.44 2.55 5.56
N ILE A 64 -1.80 1.46 5.16
CA ILE A 64 -0.65 1.47 4.27
C ILE A 64 -0.96 0.72 2.98
N GLY A 65 -0.66 1.34 1.86
CA GLY A 65 -0.78 0.76 0.52
C GLY A 65 0.58 0.57 -0.12
N ALA A 66 0.82 -0.59 -0.70
CA ALA A 66 1.99 -0.85 -1.52
C ALA A 66 1.64 -1.84 -2.61
N GLY A 67 2.41 -1.84 -3.69
CA GLY A 67 2.09 -2.75 -4.77
C GLY A 67 3.24 -2.87 -5.74
N GLY A 68 2.93 -3.39 -6.92
CA GLY A 68 3.87 -3.43 -7.99
C GLY A 68 3.85 -4.71 -8.80
N GLN A 69 4.93 -4.88 -9.53
CA GLN A 69 5.21 -6.07 -10.33
C GLN A 69 5.73 -7.21 -9.45
N THR A 70 5.70 -8.43 -9.96
CA THR A 70 6.14 -9.65 -9.24
C THR A 70 7.49 -9.52 -8.50
N PRO A 71 8.55 -8.91 -9.07
CA PRO A 71 9.82 -8.79 -8.34
C PRO A 71 9.75 -7.92 -7.07
N VAL A 72 8.72 -7.10 -6.95
CA VAL A 72 8.56 -6.13 -5.85
C VAL A 72 7.55 -6.62 -4.79
N SER A 73 6.66 -7.55 -5.16
CA SER A 73 5.56 -8.02 -4.30
C SER A 73 6.04 -8.50 -2.92
N ARG A 74 7.07 -9.34 -2.85
CA ARG A 74 7.63 -9.83 -1.58
C ARG A 74 8.15 -8.71 -0.67
N ARG A 75 8.64 -7.62 -1.26
CA ARG A 75 9.13 -6.46 -0.48
C ARG A 75 7.98 -5.70 0.16
N SER A 76 6.86 -5.55 -0.56
CA SER A 76 5.62 -5.01 0.00
C SER A 76 5.15 -5.85 1.19
N MET A 77 5.16 -7.18 1.05
CA MET A 77 4.77 -8.11 2.13
C MET A 77 5.71 -8.02 3.34
N THR A 78 7.00 -7.84 3.12
CA THR A 78 7.96 -7.59 4.21
C THR A 78 7.64 -6.31 4.99
N ILE A 79 7.29 -5.22 4.28
CA ILE A 79 6.90 -3.95 4.92
C ILE A 79 5.61 -4.14 5.72
N PHE A 80 4.60 -4.81 5.16
CA PHE A 80 3.32 -5.04 5.84
C PHE A 80 3.50 -5.88 7.11
N GLY A 81 4.25 -6.99 7.03
CA GLY A 81 4.54 -7.82 8.20
C GLY A 81 5.22 -7.01 9.30
N ARG A 82 6.28 -6.29 8.98
CA ARG A 82 6.99 -5.46 9.93
C ARG A 82 6.14 -4.33 10.51
N ALA A 83 5.32 -3.68 9.69
CA ALA A 83 4.42 -2.63 10.18
C ALA A 83 3.42 -3.16 11.21
N LYS A 84 2.83 -4.34 10.95
CA LYS A 84 1.91 -4.99 11.89
C LYS A 84 2.62 -5.48 13.17
N GLU A 85 3.84 -6.00 13.06
CA GLU A 85 4.61 -6.53 14.19
C GLU A 85 5.22 -5.43 15.07
N GLU A 86 5.81 -4.40 14.44
CA GLU A 86 6.64 -3.41 15.11
C GLU A 86 5.89 -2.11 15.48
N ILE A 87 4.72 -1.85 14.88
CA ILE A 87 3.98 -0.60 15.07
C ILE A 87 2.57 -0.86 15.57
N SER A 88 1.68 -1.43 14.76
CA SER A 88 0.32 -1.77 15.18
C SER A 88 -0.31 -2.83 14.28
N ARG A 89 -0.95 -3.83 14.87
CA ARG A 89 -1.74 -4.83 14.15
C ARG A 89 -3.00 -4.26 13.51
N ASP A 90 -3.46 -3.10 13.97
CA ASP A 90 -4.68 -2.45 13.48
C ASP A 90 -4.43 -1.67 12.16
N ILE A 91 -3.19 -1.54 11.73
CA ILE A 91 -2.88 -0.94 10.43
C ILE A 91 -3.47 -1.81 9.32
N VAL A 92 -4.38 -1.24 8.52
CA VAL A 92 -4.92 -1.91 7.34
C VAL A 92 -3.86 -1.92 6.24
N THR A 93 -3.59 -3.10 5.70
CA THR A 93 -2.57 -3.29 4.65
C THR A 93 -3.24 -3.59 3.32
N VAL A 94 -2.90 -2.82 2.31
CA VAL A 94 -3.53 -2.88 0.98
C VAL A 94 -2.48 -3.11 -0.08
N ALA A 95 -2.61 -4.19 -0.84
CA ALA A 95 -1.78 -4.42 -2.02
C ALA A 95 -2.52 -4.07 -3.31
N GLY A 96 -1.76 -3.68 -4.34
CA GLY A 96 -2.31 -3.40 -5.66
C GLY A 96 -1.28 -3.58 -6.77
N GLY A 97 -1.72 -3.33 -8.01
CA GLY A 97 -0.89 -3.46 -9.19
C GLY A 97 -0.98 -4.83 -9.88
N PRO A 98 -0.25 -5.01 -10.99
CA PRO A 98 -0.45 -6.16 -11.88
C PRO A 98 -0.29 -7.51 -11.18
N HIS A 99 0.75 -7.68 -10.36
CA HIS A 99 0.99 -8.96 -9.68
C HIS A 99 -0.22 -9.37 -8.82
N PHE A 100 -0.68 -8.50 -7.97
CA PHE A 100 -1.77 -8.78 -7.03
C PHE A 100 -3.13 -8.86 -7.72
N SER A 101 -3.33 -8.15 -8.83
CA SER A 101 -4.57 -8.25 -9.61
C SER A 101 -4.74 -9.63 -10.28
N PHE A 102 -3.64 -10.32 -10.61
CA PHE A 102 -3.67 -11.65 -11.23
C PHE A 102 -3.56 -12.82 -10.23
N ALA A 103 -2.97 -12.58 -9.06
CA ALA A 103 -2.69 -13.61 -8.06
C ALA A 103 -3.35 -13.25 -6.71
N ASP A 104 -4.56 -12.69 -6.73
CA ASP A 104 -5.24 -12.15 -5.56
C ASP A 104 -5.52 -13.23 -4.50
N SER A 105 -6.19 -14.30 -4.88
CA SER A 105 -6.59 -15.38 -3.97
C SER A 105 -5.37 -16.12 -3.38
N GLU A 106 -4.35 -16.36 -4.22
CA GLU A 106 -3.10 -17.02 -3.79
C GLU A 106 -2.33 -16.09 -2.83
N SER A 107 -2.27 -14.79 -3.14
CA SER A 107 -1.57 -13.83 -2.29
C SER A 107 -2.24 -13.66 -0.92
N LEU A 108 -3.57 -13.59 -0.85
CA LEU A 108 -4.30 -13.53 0.41
C LEU A 108 -4.13 -14.80 1.24
N ALA A 109 -4.04 -15.96 0.59
CA ALA A 109 -3.81 -17.23 1.27
C ALA A 109 -2.36 -17.37 1.78
N GLU A 110 -1.38 -16.85 1.02
CA GLU A 110 0.05 -16.95 1.35
C GLU A 110 0.49 -15.92 2.41
N TYR A 111 -0.10 -14.72 2.42
CA TYR A 111 0.36 -13.60 3.21
C TYR A 111 -0.66 -13.14 4.27
N PRO A 112 -0.64 -13.70 5.48
CA PRO A 112 -1.60 -13.34 6.55
C PRO A 112 -1.50 -11.88 7.03
N GLN A 113 -0.42 -11.18 6.66
CA GLN A 113 -0.24 -9.75 6.93
C GLN A 113 -0.89 -8.85 5.89
N LEU A 114 -1.48 -9.39 4.82
CA LEU A 114 -2.19 -8.67 3.78
C LEU A 114 -3.70 -8.72 4.05
N ASP A 115 -4.33 -7.56 4.22
CA ASP A 115 -5.76 -7.50 4.53
C ASP A 115 -6.62 -7.39 3.27
N VAL A 116 -6.21 -6.58 2.28
CA VAL A 116 -7.01 -6.26 1.10
C VAL A 116 -6.13 -6.17 -0.15
N ILE A 117 -6.66 -6.60 -1.27
CA ILE A 117 -6.09 -6.36 -2.59
C ILE A 117 -7.02 -5.47 -3.40
N VAL A 118 -6.49 -4.37 -3.93
CA VAL A 118 -7.17 -3.52 -4.92
C VAL A 118 -6.76 -3.97 -6.31
N ARG A 119 -7.74 -4.40 -7.11
CA ARG A 119 -7.53 -4.95 -8.46
C ARG A 119 -7.77 -3.90 -9.54
N GLY A 120 -6.99 -3.99 -10.61
CA GLY A 120 -7.12 -3.09 -11.76
C GLY A 120 -6.71 -1.65 -11.44
N GLU A 121 -7.48 -0.70 -11.96
CA GLU A 121 -7.28 0.73 -11.68
C GLU A 121 -7.73 1.04 -10.25
N GLY A 122 -6.82 1.63 -9.47
CA GLY A 122 -6.96 1.69 -8.02
C GLY A 122 -7.63 2.96 -7.47
N GLU A 123 -7.76 4.02 -8.26
CA GLU A 123 -8.06 5.36 -7.77
C GLU A 123 -9.41 5.44 -7.05
N GLU A 124 -10.48 5.04 -7.72
CA GLU A 124 -11.82 5.10 -7.13
C GLU A 124 -12.03 4.00 -6.07
N THR A 125 -11.52 2.80 -6.35
CA THR A 125 -11.62 1.67 -5.42
C THR A 125 -10.91 1.99 -4.11
N MET A 126 -9.72 2.56 -4.17
CA MET A 126 -8.96 2.95 -2.98
C MET A 126 -9.65 4.06 -2.19
N SER A 127 -10.26 5.03 -2.89
CA SER A 127 -11.08 6.07 -2.25
C SER A 127 -12.26 5.47 -1.48
N CYS A 128 -13.03 4.58 -2.12
CA CYS A 128 -14.16 3.91 -1.48
C CYS A 128 -13.71 3.05 -0.29
N LEU A 129 -12.62 2.30 -0.44
CA LEU A 129 -12.02 1.51 0.62
C LEU A 129 -11.64 2.39 1.83
N CYS A 130 -10.93 3.49 1.60
CA CYS A 130 -10.53 4.40 2.65
C CYS A 130 -11.72 5.03 3.39
N LYS A 131 -12.80 5.36 2.68
CA LYS A 131 -14.03 5.89 3.29
C LYS A 131 -14.68 4.86 4.22
N ARG A 132 -14.80 3.61 3.77
CA ARG A 132 -15.37 2.53 4.58
C ARG A 132 -14.50 2.20 5.79
N VAL A 133 -13.19 2.08 5.62
CA VAL A 133 -12.26 1.86 6.73
C VAL A 133 -12.36 3.00 7.76
N ALA A 134 -12.45 4.25 7.31
CA ALA A 134 -12.59 5.40 8.20
C ALA A 134 -13.93 5.42 8.95
N ALA A 135 -14.98 4.88 8.36
CA ALA A 135 -16.32 4.76 8.96
C ALA A 135 -16.50 3.47 9.79
N GLY A 136 -15.56 2.53 9.74
CA GLY A 136 -15.71 1.21 10.36
C GLY A 136 -16.77 0.34 9.69
N GLU A 137 -17.00 0.56 8.40
CA GLU A 137 -18.00 -0.16 7.61
C GLU A 137 -17.41 -1.47 7.02
N PRO A 138 -18.25 -2.51 6.80
CA PRO A 138 -17.81 -3.75 6.17
C PRO A 138 -17.37 -3.54 4.72
N LEU A 139 -16.46 -4.40 4.25
CA LEU A 139 -15.87 -4.32 2.91
C LEU A 139 -16.43 -5.36 1.93
N ASP A 140 -17.27 -6.30 2.40
CA ASP A 140 -17.68 -7.51 1.66
C ASP A 140 -18.37 -7.23 0.31
N ASP A 141 -19.02 -6.10 0.17
CA ASP A 141 -19.74 -5.70 -1.05
C ASP A 141 -18.98 -4.65 -1.89
N LEU A 142 -17.76 -4.29 -1.49
CA LEU A 142 -16.95 -3.34 -2.23
C LEU A 142 -16.39 -3.98 -3.51
N ARG A 143 -16.78 -3.43 -4.66
CA ARG A 143 -16.27 -3.90 -5.95
C ARG A 143 -14.83 -3.50 -6.17
N GLY A 144 -14.06 -4.35 -6.86
CA GLY A 144 -12.68 -4.09 -7.22
C GLY A 144 -11.67 -4.47 -6.14
N ILE A 145 -12.11 -5.10 -5.05
CA ILE A 145 -11.21 -5.66 -4.03
C ILE A 145 -11.30 -7.18 -3.95
N SER A 146 -10.35 -7.76 -3.30
CA SER A 146 -10.30 -9.15 -2.85
C SER A 146 -9.78 -9.19 -1.43
#